data_e79c35db9c242383fea32eaf1735f2d2
#
_entry.id   e79c35db9c242383fea32eaf1735f2d2
#
_cell.length_a   1.000
_cell.length_b   1.000
_cell.length_c   1.000
_cell.angle_alpha   90.00
_cell.angle_beta   90.00
_cell.angle_gamma   90.00
#
_symmetry.space_group_name_H-M   'P 1'
#
loop_
_entity.id
_entity.type
_entity.pdbx_description
1 polymer ?
#
loop_
_entity_poly.entity_id
_entity_poly.type
_entity_poly.pdbx_seq_one_letter_code
_entity_poly.pdbx_strand_id
1 'polypeptide(L)'
;MVWQRDVDLVVPLWQGGDDVRVAPGSAALARQVPSGGSRLHISVTDGPRQVVGGVLNLETVAQTQRRIRDRLARRDPARTLTLGGDCASDLAAVQHLAARYPGMACYWVDAHPDLNTPESSPSGRAHGMVLRALLGQGHGMLTGDGAALAARDVTLVGTRSFDPAEAEVVRAQGLAVAGPEAVVADPEGVAARRTAGTPAYVHVDVDVCDPAEVPAVACPEPGGPPVEAVARVLAALARHHTVVGIGVCEYAPVIEHDPKRLTVLLSALGLCDPVV
;
A
#
# COMPACT_ATOMS: atom_id res chain seq x y z
N MET A 1 -16.17 9.77 -12.64
CA MET A 1 -15.32 9.31 -13.79
C MET A 1 -14.34 8.29 -13.24
N VAL A 2 -14.33 7.08 -13.80
CA VAL A 2 -13.42 6.01 -13.34
C VAL A 2 -11.97 6.36 -13.69
N TRP A 3 -11.05 6.21 -12.72
CA TRP A 3 -9.63 6.46 -12.92
C TRP A 3 -9.04 5.54 -13.99
N GLN A 4 -8.42 6.13 -15.01
CA GLN A 4 -7.87 5.42 -16.18
C GLN A 4 -6.48 4.87 -15.86
N ARG A 5 -6.24 3.60 -16.17
CA ARG A 5 -5.00 2.87 -15.92
C ARG A 5 -4.78 1.77 -16.94
N ASP A 6 -3.52 1.33 -17.07
CA ASP A 6 -3.14 0.37 -18.11
C ASP A 6 -3.25 -1.08 -17.63
N VAL A 7 -2.92 -1.30 -16.35
CA VAL A 7 -2.83 -2.63 -15.74
C VAL A 7 -3.45 -2.66 -14.35
N ASP A 8 -4.28 -3.67 -14.11
CA ASP A 8 -4.69 -4.10 -12.78
C ASP A 8 -3.90 -5.36 -12.40
N LEU A 9 -3.22 -5.34 -11.28
CA LEU A 9 -2.56 -6.49 -10.66
C LEU A 9 -3.47 -7.05 -9.56
N VAL A 10 -3.86 -8.31 -9.64
CA VAL A 10 -4.59 -9.02 -8.58
C VAL A 10 -3.60 -9.97 -7.92
N VAL A 11 -3.19 -9.66 -6.70
CA VAL A 11 -2.05 -10.28 -6.02
C VAL A 11 -2.51 -10.88 -4.68
N PRO A 12 -2.88 -12.16 -4.61
CA PRO A 12 -3.37 -12.78 -3.38
C PRO A 12 -2.21 -13.17 -2.42
N LEU A 13 -1.22 -12.28 -2.27
CA LEU A 13 -0.09 -12.49 -1.36
C LEU A 13 -0.53 -12.26 0.08
N TRP A 14 -0.33 -13.23 0.94
CA TRP A 14 -0.63 -13.16 2.37
C TRP A 14 0.59 -13.55 3.23
N GLN A 15 1.60 -14.10 2.58
CA GLN A 15 2.78 -14.64 3.25
C GLN A 15 3.70 -13.55 3.81
N GLY A 16 3.59 -12.32 3.29
CA GLY A 16 4.32 -11.17 3.82
C GLY A 16 3.87 -10.80 5.24
N GLY A 17 2.57 -10.84 5.50
CA GLY A 17 1.96 -10.64 6.81
C GLY A 17 1.77 -11.93 7.62
N ASP A 18 1.98 -13.10 7.00
CA ASP A 18 1.70 -14.43 7.58
C ASP A 18 0.24 -14.55 8.09
N ASP A 19 -0.70 -13.90 7.36
CA ASP A 19 -2.12 -13.91 7.69
C ASP A 19 -2.98 -14.29 6.49
N VAL A 20 -3.43 -15.55 6.46
CA VAL A 20 -4.23 -16.09 5.36
C VAL A 20 -5.59 -15.39 5.16
N ARG A 21 -6.08 -14.63 6.16
CA ARG A 21 -7.37 -13.93 6.09
C ARG A 21 -7.39 -12.86 5.01
N VAL A 22 -6.22 -12.28 4.62
CA VAL A 22 -6.12 -11.29 3.55
C VAL A 22 -6.01 -11.90 2.15
N ALA A 23 -5.72 -13.20 2.03
CA ALA A 23 -5.59 -13.86 0.74
C ALA A 23 -6.81 -13.68 -0.18
N PRO A 24 -8.07 -13.83 0.30
CA PRO A 24 -9.26 -13.58 -0.52
C PRO A 24 -9.53 -12.09 -0.79
N GLY A 25 -8.82 -11.18 -0.11
CA GLY A 25 -8.98 -9.72 -0.23
C GLY A 25 -8.78 -9.23 -1.65
N SER A 26 -7.70 -9.64 -2.30
CA SER A 26 -7.41 -9.25 -3.68
C SER A 26 -8.51 -9.61 -4.67
N ALA A 27 -9.11 -10.80 -4.55
CA ALA A 27 -10.23 -11.24 -5.39
C ALA A 27 -11.53 -10.52 -5.03
N ALA A 28 -11.74 -10.20 -3.75
CA ALA A 28 -12.91 -9.43 -3.30
C ALA A 28 -12.85 -7.99 -3.84
N LEU A 29 -11.70 -7.33 -3.76
CA LEU A 29 -11.43 -6.03 -4.36
C LEU A 29 -11.66 -6.06 -5.88
N ALA A 30 -11.14 -7.09 -6.57
CA ALA A 30 -11.27 -7.24 -8.02
C ALA A 30 -12.74 -7.40 -8.49
N ARG A 31 -13.63 -7.87 -7.64
CA ARG A 31 -15.07 -7.93 -7.93
C ARG A 31 -15.76 -6.57 -7.79
N GLN A 32 -15.28 -5.73 -6.87
CA GLN A 32 -15.87 -4.40 -6.63
C GLN A 32 -15.34 -3.34 -7.59
N VAL A 33 -14.10 -3.51 -8.08
CA VAL A 33 -13.42 -2.56 -8.93
C VAL A 33 -13.53 -2.98 -10.40
N PRO A 34 -14.24 -2.23 -11.26
CA PRO A 34 -14.24 -2.48 -12.70
C PRO A 34 -12.83 -2.45 -13.28
N SER A 35 -12.53 -3.32 -14.25
CA SER A 35 -11.22 -3.30 -14.90
C SER A 35 -11.02 -2.01 -15.68
N GLY A 36 -9.90 -1.33 -15.41
CA GLY A 36 -9.52 -0.11 -16.13
C GLY A 36 -8.61 -0.37 -17.32
N GLY A 37 -8.05 -1.58 -17.42
CA GLY A 37 -7.10 -2.01 -18.45
C GLY A 37 -6.92 -3.52 -18.45
N SER A 38 -5.70 -3.99 -18.71
CA SER A 38 -5.38 -5.42 -18.62
C SER A 38 -5.36 -5.89 -17.18
N ARG A 39 -6.27 -6.80 -16.81
CA ARG A 39 -6.27 -7.40 -15.47
C ARG A 39 -5.39 -8.66 -15.43
N LEU A 40 -4.38 -8.63 -14.56
CA LEU A 40 -3.38 -9.68 -14.41
C LEU A 40 -3.50 -10.35 -13.05
N HIS A 41 -3.85 -11.62 -13.05
CA HIS A 41 -3.82 -12.43 -11.85
C HIS A 41 -2.40 -12.96 -11.63
N ILE A 42 -1.83 -12.65 -10.48
CA ILE A 42 -0.49 -13.08 -10.08
C ILE A 42 -0.61 -14.36 -9.28
N SER A 43 0.06 -15.40 -9.76
CA SER A 43 0.12 -16.65 -9.01
C SER A 43 1.08 -16.49 -7.83
N VAL A 44 0.60 -16.77 -6.64
CA VAL A 44 1.41 -16.94 -5.43
C VAL A 44 1.62 -18.42 -5.22
N THR A 45 2.86 -18.85 -5.00
CA THR A 45 3.18 -20.25 -4.75
C THR A 45 3.23 -20.47 -3.25
N ASP A 46 2.54 -21.48 -2.76
CA ASP A 46 2.70 -21.92 -1.39
C ASP A 46 4.10 -22.53 -1.23
N GLY A 47 4.89 -21.92 -0.38
CA GLY A 47 6.21 -22.40 0.02
C GLY A 47 6.20 -22.82 1.49
N PRO A 48 7.27 -23.48 1.95
CA PRO A 48 7.40 -23.79 3.36
C PRO A 48 7.46 -22.50 4.18
N ARG A 49 6.75 -22.46 5.31
CA ARG A 49 6.86 -21.36 6.26
C ARG A 49 8.23 -21.39 6.92
N GLN A 50 9.10 -20.47 6.55
CA GLN A 50 10.48 -20.40 7.02
C GLN A 50 10.97 -18.96 7.15
N VAL A 51 11.96 -18.77 8.01
CA VAL A 51 12.67 -17.49 8.16
C VAL A 51 13.98 -17.56 7.40
N VAL A 52 14.20 -16.61 6.51
CA VAL A 52 15.44 -16.46 5.74
C VAL A 52 15.94 -15.03 5.91
N GLY A 53 17.19 -14.87 6.38
CA GLY A 53 17.77 -13.55 6.60
C GLY A 53 16.96 -12.64 7.52
N GLY A 54 16.30 -13.21 8.55
CA GLY A 54 15.44 -12.47 9.48
C GLY A 54 14.04 -12.17 8.96
N VAL A 55 13.68 -12.62 7.75
CA VAL A 55 12.37 -12.37 7.15
C VAL A 55 11.58 -13.68 6.99
N LEU A 56 10.37 -13.69 7.52
CA LEU A 56 9.45 -14.81 7.41
C LEU A 56 8.89 -14.90 5.98
N ASN A 57 8.85 -16.12 5.43
CA ASN A 57 8.34 -16.42 4.07
C ASN A 57 9.04 -15.63 2.94
N LEU A 58 10.27 -15.15 3.16
CA LEU A 58 10.99 -14.28 2.23
C LEU A 58 11.02 -14.82 0.80
N GLU A 59 11.27 -16.11 0.62
CA GLU A 59 11.39 -16.70 -0.72
C GLU A 59 10.09 -16.62 -1.50
N THR A 60 8.95 -16.88 -0.85
CA THR A 60 7.62 -16.75 -1.45
C THR A 60 7.30 -15.30 -1.83
N VAL A 61 7.58 -14.38 -0.92
CA VAL A 61 7.41 -12.94 -1.17
C VAL A 61 8.28 -12.51 -2.36
N ALA A 62 9.58 -12.79 -2.32
CA ALA A 62 10.51 -12.42 -3.38
C ALA A 62 10.19 -13.06 -4.75
N GLN A 63 9.72 -14.31 -4.75
CA GLN A 63 9.28 -14.97 -5.98
C GLN A 63 8.04 -14.27 -6.57
N THR A 64 7.09 -13.87 -5.72
CA THR A 64 5.91 -13.12 -6.15
C THR A 64 6.32 -11.77 -6.72
N GLN A 65 7.25 -11.05 -6.06
CA GLN A 65 7.77 -9.78 -6.58
C GLN A 65 8.45 -9.95 -7.95
N ARG A 66 9.24 -11.02 -8.16
CA ARG A 66 9.83 -11.31 -9.48
C ARG A 66 8.77 -11.49 -10.54
N ARG A 67 7.70 -12.25 -10.25
CA ARG A 67 6.58 -12.45 -11.20
C ARG A 67 5.88 -11.13 -11.56
N ILE A 68 5.66 -10.26 -10.58
CA ILE A 68 5.06 -8.93 -10.84
C ILE A 68 6.00 -8.10 -11.72
N ARG A 69 7.30 -8.01 -11.38
CA ARG A 69 8.30 -7.28 -12.20
C ARG A 69 8.34 -7.78 -13.65
N ASP A 70 8.33 -9.10 -13.85
CA ASP A 70 8.31 -9.70 -15.20
C ASP A 70 7.06 -9.31 -15.99
N ARG A 71 5.90 -9.22 -15.33
CA ARG A 71 4.66 -8.80 -15.96
C ARG A 71 4.66 -7.32 -16.31
N LEU A 72 5.17 -6.48 -15.41
CA LEU A 72 5.30 -5.04 -15.61
C LEU A 72 6.35 -4.73 -16.70
N ALA A 73 7.51 -5.37 -16.67
CA ALA A 73 8.57 -5.16 -17.69
C ALA A 73 8.11 -5.47 -19.12
N ARG A 74 7.24 -6.47 -19.30
CA ARG A 74 6.70 -6.84 -20.63
C ARG A 74 5.66 -5.85 -21.15
N ARG A 75 4.98 -5.10 -20.29
CA ARG A 75 3.88 -4.19 -20.64
C ARG A 75 4.26 -2.74 -20.57
N ASP A 76 5.27 -2.43 -19.77
CA ASP A 76 5.73 -1.08 -19.45
C ASP A 76 4.59 -0.08 -19.18
N PRO A 77 3.66 -0.39 -18.24
CA PRO A 77 2.50 0.44 -18.00
C PRO A 77 2.90 1.80 -17.42
N ALA A 78 2.21 2.85 -17.87
CA ALA A 78 2.35 4.18 -17.29
C ALA A 78 1.51 4.35 -16.01
N ARG A 79 0.45 3.52 -15.85
CA ARG A 79 -0.43 3.55 -14.67
C ARG A 79 -0.81 2.14 -14.23
N THR A 80 -0.70 1.87 -12.92
CA THR A 80 -1.02 0.57 -12.35
C THR A 80 -1.98 0.66 -11.17
N LEU A 81 -2.84 -0.35 -11.05
CA LEU A 81 -3.61 -0.62 -9.84
C LEU A 81 -3.15 -1.96 -9.27
N THR A 82 -2.77 -2.00 -7.99
CA THR A 82 -2.57 -3.23 -7.24
C THR A 82 -3.78 -3.49 -6.35
N LEU A 83 -4.42 -4.63 -6.53
CA LEU A 83 -5.43 -5.18 -5.64
C LEU A 83 -4.75 -6.32 -4.88
N GLY A 84 -4.20 -5.99 -3.70
CA GLY A 84 -3.31 -6.85 -2.95
C GLY A 84 -4.00 -7.74 -1.91
N GLY A 85 -3.25 -8.67 -1.38
CA GLY A 85 -3.47 -9.28 -0.09
C GLY A 85 -2.80 -8.42 0.97
N ASP A 86 -1.56 -8.72 1.35
CA ASP A 86 -0.77 -7.89 2.27
C ASP A 86 0.00 -6.75 1.57
N CYS A 87 0.59 -5.81 2.35
CA CYS A 87 1.32 -4.65 1.84
C CYS A 87 2.49 -5.00 0.93
N ALA A 88 3.12 -6.19 1.09
CA ALA A 88 4.19 -6.62 0.20
C ALA A 88 3.72 -6.82 -1.25
N SER A 89 2.42 -6.95 -1.50
CA SER A 89 1.84 -7.03 -2.85
C SER A 89 2.19 -5.81 -3.72
N ASP A 90 2.45 -4.66 -3.10
CA ASP A 90 2.60 -3.37 -3.77
C ASP A 90 4.05 -3.04 -4.17
N LEU A 91 5.02 -3.71 -3.55
CA LEU A 91 6.45 -3.39 -3.65
C LEU A 91 6.95 -3.23 -5.10
N ALA A 92 6.70 -4.22 -5.95
CA ALA A 92 7.20 -4.22 -7.33
C ALA A 92 6.50 -3.17 -8.21
N ALA A 93 5.22 -2.86 -7.96
CA ALA A 93 4.49 -1.84 -8.69
C ALA A 93 5.02 -0.43 -8.38
N VAL A 94 5.28 -0.15 -7.09
CA VAL A 94 5.91 1.11 -6.66
C VAL A 94 7.31 1.25 -7.27
N GLN A 95 8.15 0.20 -7.23
CA GLN A 95 9.48 0.21 -7.83
C GLN A 95 9.43 0.51 -9.34
N HIS A 96 8.51 -0.12 -10.07
CA HIS A 96 8.33 0.11 -11.51
C HIS A 96 7.98 1.58 -11.82
N LEU A 97 6.99 2.12 -11.12
CA LEU A 97 6.53 3.49 -11.36
C LEU A 97 7.53 4.54 -10.87
N ALA A 98 8.24 4.30 -9.78
CA ALA A 98 9.30 5.19 -9.31
C ALA A 98 10.46 5.29 -10.31
N ALA A 99 10.82 4.18 -10.96
CA ALA A 99 11.81 4.18 -12.04
C ALA A 99 11.32 4.96 -13.27
N ARG A 100 10.02 4.87 -13.58
CA ARG A 100 9.40 5.60 -14.70
C ARG A 100 9.20 7.09 -14.41
N TYR A 101 8.91 7.45 -13.17
CA TYR A 101 8.62 8.82 -12.71
C TYR A 101 9.59 9.24 -11.60
N PRO A 102 10.84 9.60 -11.91
CA PRO A 102 11.80 10.06 -10.90
C PRO A 102 11.25 11.24 -10.09
N GLY A 103 11.32 11.15 -8.76
CA GLY A 103 10.73 12.14 -7.85
C GLY A 103 9.21 11.99 -7.66
N MET A 104 8.64 10.83 -8.03
CA MET A 104 7.24 10.49 -7.75
C MET A 104 6.94 10.63 -6.26
N ALA A 105 5.89 11.37 -5.92
CA ALA A 105 5.37 11.41 -4.56
C ALA A 105 4.78 10.05 -4.18
N CYS A 106 5.01 9.62 -2.95
CA CYS A 106 4.41 8.40 -2.41
C CYS A 106 3.64 8.74 -1.14
N TYR A 107 2.34 8.52 -1.17
CA TYR A 107 1.47 8.63 -0.01
C TYR A 107 1.19 7.23 0.53
N TRP A 108 1.76 6.96 1.71
CA TRP A 108 1.59 5.70 2.42
C TRP A 108 0.45 5.87 3.42
N VAL A 109 -0.78 5.51 2.99
CA VAL A 109 -2.02 5.70 3.75
C VAL A 109 -2.26 4.42 4.55
N ASP A 110 -1.84 4.41 5.82
CA ASP A 110 -1.65 3.20 6.62
C ASP A 110 -1.58 3.56 8.11
N ALA A 111 -2.07 2.69 8.98
CA ALA A 111 -1.86 2.81 10.43
C ALA A 111 -0.40 2.61 10.82
N HIS A 112 0.36 1.85 10.03
CA HIS A 112 1.75 1.47 10.25
C HIS A 112 2.67 2.17 9.25
N PRO A 113 3.95 2.40 9.55
CA PRO A 113 4.88 3.05 8.61
C PRO A 113 5.59 2.07 7.68
N ASP A 114 5.57 0.75 7.95
CA ASP A 114 6.26 -0.32 7.22
C ASP A 114 7.76 -0.07 7.01
N LEU A 115 8.39 0.52 8.02
CA LEU A 115 9.79 0.98 8.00
C LEU A 115 10.76 0.07 8.74
N ASN A 116 10.36 -1.14 9.11
CA ASN A 116 11.24 -2.10 9.72
C ASN A 116 12.25 -2.70 8.73
N THR A 117 13.37 -3.19 9.25
CA THR A 117 14.32 -4.07 8.56
C THR A 117 14.27 -5.45 9.20
N PRO A 118 14.92 -6.48 8.62
CA PRO A 118 15.00 -7.79 9.27
C PRO A 118 15.56 -7.72 10.71
N GLU A 119 16.47 -6.77 10.97
CA GLU A 119 17.13 -6.60 12.27
C GLU A 119 16.27 -5.85 13.28
N SER A 120 15.38 -4.96 12.82
CA SER A 120 14.54 -4.13 13.70
C SER A 120 13.14 -4.68 13.91
N SER A 121 12.67 -5.53 13.00
CA SER A 121 11.29 -6.05 13.05
C SER A 121 11.09 -7.02 14.20
N PRO A 122 10.14 -6.75 15.10
CA PRO A 122 9.83 -7.70 16.19
C PRO A 122 9.13 -8.97 15.68
N SER A 123 8.48 -8.91 14.51
CA SER A 123 7.71 -10.03 13.95
C SER A 123 8.46 -10.79 12.86
N GLY A 124 9.46 -10.18 12.22
CA GLY A 124 10.12 -10.70 11.03
C GLY A 124 9.22 -10.74 9.79
N ARG A 125 8.05 -10.11 9.79
CA ARG A 125 7.08 -10.13 8.70
C ARG A 125 7.41 -9.10 7.64
N ALA A 126 7.42 -9.52 6.36
CA ALA A 126 7.84 -8.69 5.24
C ALA A 126 6.90 -7.52 4.96
N HIS A 127 5.60 -7.62 5.30
CA HIS A 127 4.65 -6.53 5.08
C HIS A 127 5.06 -5.26 5.84
N GLY A 128 5.53 -5.36 7.09
CA GLY A 128 6.05 -4.24 7.88
C GLY A 128 7.45 -3.74 7.46
N MET A 129 7.98 -4.19 6.32
CA MET A 129 9.29 -3.80 5.79
C MET A 129 9.22 -3.16 4.41
N VAL A 130 8.03 -2.99 3.85
CA VAL A 130 7.85 -2.63 2.44
C VAL A 130 8.35 -1.24 2.14
N LEU A 131 7.93 -0.24 2.91
CA LEU A 131 8.37 1.13 2.70
C LEU A 131 9.87 1.28 2.96
N ARG A 132 10.42 0.56 3.94
CA ARG A 132 11.86 0.54 4.16
C ARG A 132 12.63 0.00 2.97
N ALA A 133 12.14 -1.08 2.36
CA ALA A 133 12.73 -1.65 1.16
C ALA A 133 12.66 -0.68 -0.03
N LEU A 134 11.56 0.07 -0.18
CA LEU A 134 11.43 1.13 -1.19
C LEU A 134 12.43 2.28 -0.98
N LEU A 135 12.84 2.54 0.25
CA LEU A 135 13.92 3.47 0.58
C LEU A 135 15.33 2.87 0.39
N GLY A 136 15.43 1.66 -0.18
CA GLY A 136 16.70 0.99 -0.48
C GLY A 136 17.38 0.35 0.71
N GLN A 137 16.67 0.10 1.80
CA GLN A 137 17.22 -0.43 3.05
C GLN A 137 16.50 -1.71 3.47
N GLY A 138 17.23 -2.66 4.05
CA GLY A 138 16.70 -3.96 4.45
C GLY A 138 17.25 -5.11 3.61
N HIS A 139 16.46 -6.18 3.46
CA HIS A 139 16.94 -7.39 2.77
C HIS A 139 16.97 -7.21 1.25
N GLY A 140 18.11 -7.58 0.61
CA GLY A 140 18.35 -7.37 -0.83
C GLY A 140 17.32 -7.99 -1.76
N MET A 141 16.67 -9.09 -1.37
CA MET A 141 15.57 -9.68 -2.17
C MET A 141 14.31 -8.82 -2.20
N LEU A 142 14.16 -7.86 -1.28
CA LEU A 142 13.05 -6.89 -1.24
C LEU A 142 13.47 -5.56 -1.87
N THR A 143 14.67 -5.04 -1.54
CA THR A 143 15.16 -3.76 -2.07
C THR A 143 15.43 -3.80 -3.58
N GLY A 144 15.78 -4.98 -4.13
CA GLY A 144 16.20 -5.11 -5.53
C GLY A 144 17.49 -4.32 -5.78
N ASP A 145 17.53 -3.55 -6.86
CA ASP A 145 18.71 -2.83 -7.33
C ASP A 145 18.95 -1.48 -6.61
N GLY A 146 18.28 -1.23 -5.50
CA GLY A 146 18.48 -0.03 -4.68
C GLY A 146 17.21 0.74 -4.34
N ALA A 147 17.37 2.00 -3.93
CA ALA A 147 16.25 2.85 -3.52
C ALA A 147 15.36 3.22 -4.70
N ALA A 148 14.09 2.91 -4.60
CA ALA A 148 13.06 3.37 -5.54
C ALA A 148 12.56 4.77 -5.19
N LEU A 149 12.47 5.10 -3.88
CA LEU A 149 11.96 6.37 -3.36
C LEU A 149 13.03 7.09 -2.55
N ALA A 150 12.97 8.41 -2.52
CA ALA A 150 13.69 9.21 -1.54
C ALA A 150 12.75 9.54 -0.37
N ALA A 151 13.27 9.59 0.86
CA ALA A 151 12.47 9.87 2.05
C ALA A 151 11.67 11.18 1.95
N ARG A 152 12.25 12.22 1.34
CA ARG A 152 11.57 13.51 1.09
C ARG A 152 10.35 13.41 0.19
N ASP A 153 10.21 12.33 -0.60
CA ASP A 153 9.10 12.13 -1.54
C ASP A 153 7.97 11.30 -0.93
N VAL A 154 8.16 10.80 0.30
CA VAL A 154 7.20 9.99 1.04
C VAL A 154 6.44 10.84 2.05
N THR A 155 5.13 10.61 2.14
CA THR A 155 4.26 11.12 3.22
C THR A 155 3.50 9.96 3.83
N LEU A 156 3.70 9.73 5.13
CA LEU A 156 2.90 8.81 5.94
C LEU A 156 1.57 9.47 6.28
N VAL A 157 0.45 8.77 6.08
CA VAL A 157 -0.90 9.33 6.24
C VAL A 157 -1.76 8.42 7.11
N GLY A 158 -2.27 8.94 8.22
CA GLY A 158 -3.05 8.18 9.20
C GLY A 158 -2.20 7.33 10.15
N THR A 159 -0.88 7.34 9.96
CA THR A 159 0.06 6.50 10.69
C THR A 159 0.12 6.88 12.16
N ARG A 160 -0.01 5.87 13.03
CA ARG A 160 -0.10 6.03 14.49
C ARG A 160 0.57 4.92 15.29
N SER A 161 0.81 3.76 14.68
CA SER A 161 1.47 2.62 15.31
C SER A 161 2.91 2.53 14.80
N PHE A 162 3.87 2.86 15.66
CA PHE A 162 5.28 2.86 15.32
C PHE A 162 6.05 1.94 16.26
N ASP A 163 6.84 1.03 15.71
CA ASP A 163 7.91 0.42 16.47
C ASP A 163 9.00 1.46 16.80
N PRO A 164 9.75 1.31 17.91
CA PRO A 164 10.79 2.29 18.28
C PRO A 164 11.82 2.56 17.17
N ALA A 165 12.21 1.53 16.43
CA ALA A 165 13.15 1.67 15.32
C ALA A 165 12.56 2.43 14.13
N GLU A 166 11.27 2.27 13.86
CA GLU A 166 10.55 3.00 12.81
C GLU A 166 10.42 4.48 13.12
N ALA A 167 10.06 4.82 14.38
CA ALA A 167 10.02 6.20 14.85
C ALA A 167 11.38 6.90 14.71
N GLU A 168 12.47 6.18 14.97
CA GLU A 168 13.84 6.67 14.75
C GLU A 168 14.11 6.97 13.26
N VAL A 169 13.70 6.09 12.36
CA VAL A 169 13.86 6.27 10.92
C VAL A 169 13.10 7.50 10.43
N VAL A 170 11.84 7.65 10.85
CA VAL A 170 11.00 8.81 10.50
C VAL A 170 11.71 10.10 10.88
N ARG A 171 12.23 10.17 12.11
CA ARG A 171 12.95 11.33 12.62
C ARG A 171 14.28 11.56 11.91
N ALA A 172 15.10 10.51 11.75
CA ALA A 172 16.44 10.61 11.19
C ALA A 172 16.43 10.95 9.70
N GLN A 173 15.46 10.45 8.94
CA GLN A 173 15.33 10.72 7.51
C GLN A 173 14.38 11.87 7.18
N GLY A 174 13.70 12.44 8.17
CA GLY A 174 12.81 13.57 8.00
C GLY A 174 11.56 13.24 7.16
N LEU A 175 11.00 12.01 7.32
CA LEU A 175 9.76 11.67 6.62
C LEU A 175 8.60 12.56 7.10
N ALA A 176 7.77 12.99 6.16
CA ALA A 176 6.56 13.74 6.48
C ALA A 176 5.50 12.79 7.07
N VAL A 177 4.86 13.22 8.17
CA VAL A 177 3.78 12.47 8.81
C VAL A 177 2.54 13.34 8.92
N ALA A 178 1.41 12.84 8.43
CA ALA A 178 0.06 13.35 8.65
C ALA A 178 -0.71 12.34 9.48
N GLY A 179 -0.66 12.47 10.81
CA GLY A 179 -1.35 11.57 11.74
C GLY A 179 -2.89 11.67 11.62
N PRO A 180 -3.64 10.87 12.43
CA PRO A 180 -5.10 10.81 12.36
C PRO A 180 -5.78 12.17 12.48
N GLU A 181 -5.28 13.04 13.36
CA GLU A 181 -5.85 14.39 13.53
C GLU A 181 -5.70 15.24 12.27
N ALA A 182 -4.55 15.17 11.58
CA ALA A 182 -4.33 15.91 10.34
C ALA A 182 -5.22 15.40 9.20
N VAL A 183 -5.44 14.07 9.13
CA VAL A 183 -6.37 13.44 8.17
C VAL A 183 -7.79 13.96 8.35
N VAL A 184 -8.23 14.16 9.59
CA VAL A 184 -9.58 14.66 9.91
C VAL A 184 -9.68 16.16 9.66
N ALA A 185 -8.69 16.94 10.11
CA ALA A 185 -8.77 18.40 10.16
C ALA A 185 -8.46 19.08 8.83
N ASP A 186 -7.49 18.56 8.04
CA ASP A 186 -6.99 19.24 6.84
C ASP A 186 -6.62 18.26 5.70
N PRO A 187 -7.62 17.59 5.08
CA PRO A 187 -7.39 16.70 3.96
C PRO A 187 -6.67 17.34 2.76
N GLU A 188 -6.97 18.60 2.47
CA GLU A 188 -6.35 19.35 1.37
C GLU A 188 -4.88 19.69 1.69
N GLY A 189 -4.57 20.07 2.92
CA GLY A 189 -3.19 20.31 3.37
C GLY A 189 -2.34 19.05 3.36
N VAL A 190 -2.93 17.87 3.61
CA VAL A 190 -2.22 16.59 3.44
C VAL A 190 -1.81 16.40 1.97
N ALA A 191 -2.71 16.63 1.02
CA ALA A 191 -2.41 16.51 -0.40
C ALA A 191 -1.41 17.58 -0.87
N ALA A 192 -1.51 18.81 -0.34
CA ALA A 192 -0.67 19.95 -0.71
C ALA A 192 0.78 19.88 -0.20
N ARG A 193 1.17 18.84 0.56
CA ARG A 193 2.57 18.62 1.01
C ARG A 193 3.56 18.45 -0.13
N ARG A 194 3.06 18.10 -1.31
CA ARG A 194 3.83 18.03 -2.56
C ARG A 194 3.19 18.93 -3.61
N THR A 195 3.99 19.38 -4.56
CA THR A 195 3.54 20.28 -5.63
C THR A 195 2.39 19.67 -6.44
N ALA A 196 1.38 20.46 -6.75
CA ALA A 196 0.26 20.05 -7.58
C ALA A 196 0.73 19.50 -8.94
N GLY A 197 0.05 18.45 -9.43
CA GLY A 197 0.38 17.79 -10.68
C GLY A 197 1.59 16.84 -10.63
N THR A 198 2.32 16.76 -9.50
CA THR A 198 3.39 15.76 -9.32
C THR A 198 2.85 14.35 -9.56
N PRO A 199 3.54 13.48 -10.33
CA PRO A 199 3.20 12.07 -10.38
C PRO A 199 3.15 11.47 -8.98
N ALA A 200 2.08 10.75 -8.62
CA ALA A 200 1.90 10.22 -7.28
C ALA A 200 1.48 8.75 -7.27
N TYR A 201 2.05 8.00 -6.34
CA TYR A 201 1.59 6.68 -5.92
C TYR A 201 0.82 6.82 -4.61
N VAL A 202 -0.34 6.18 -4.54
CA VAL A 202 -1.18 6.13 -3.33
C VAL A 202 -1.29 4.67 -2.89
N HIS A 203 -0.54 4.30 -1.87
CA HIS A 203 -0.70 3.05 -1.15
C HIS A 203 -1.80 3.20 -0.10
N VAL A 204 -2.73 2.27 -0.04
CA VAL A 204 -3.82 2.25 0.94
C VAL A 204 -3.83 0.89 1.62
N ASP A 205 -3.33 0.85 2.85
CA ASP A 205 -3.70 -0.19 3.79
C ASP A 205 -5.06 0.14 4.37
N VAL A 206 -5.98 -0.83 4.34
CA VAL A 206 -7.35 -0.61 4.81
C VAL A 206 -7.40 -0.41 6.33
N ASP A 207 -6.36 -0.83 7.06
CA ASP A 207 -6.24 -0.66 8.52
C ASP A 207 -5.95 0.78 8.97
N VAL A 208 -5.68 1.70 8.01
CA VAL A 208 -5.61 3.14 8.29
C VAL A 208 -6.88 3.64 9.00
N CYS A 209 -8.04 3.07 8.65
CA CYS A 209 -9.31 3.40 9.27
C CYS A 209 -9.41 2.88 10.71
N ASP A 210 -10.28 3.49 11.51
CA ASP A 210 -10.59 2.96 12.84
C ASP A 210 -11.24 1.58 12.72
N PRO A 211 -10.76 0.55 13.46
CA PRO A 211 -11.33 -0.79 13.41
C PRO A 211 -12.78 -0.89 13.91
N ALA A 212 -13.29 0.12 14.61
CA ALA A 212 -14.71 0.20 14.95
C ALA A 212 -15.58 0.40 13.69
N GLU A 213 -15.03 0.98 12.61
CA GLU A 213 -15.73 1.16 11.33
C GLU A 213 -15.31 0.14 10.28
N VAL A 214 -14.05 -0.28 10.27
CA VAL A 214 -13.48 -1.25 9.32
C VAL A 214 -12.71 -2.35 10.07
N PRO A 215 -13.41 -3.31 10.67
CA PRO A 215 -12.76 -4.41 11.40
C PRO A 215 -12.10 -5.45 10.47
N ALA A 216 -12.41 -5.43 9.17
CA ALA A 216 -12.01 -6.45 8.19
C ALA A 216 -10.57 -6.25 7.69
N VAL A 217 -9.61 -6.24 8.62
CA VAL A 217 -8.17 -6.04 8.38
C VAL A 217 -7.34 -7.04 9.17
N ALA A 218 -6.08 -7.24 8.80
CA ALA A 218 -5.19 -8.18 9.48
C ALA A 218 -4.65 -7.61 10.80
N CYS A 219 -4.24 -6.34 10.80
CA CYS A 219 -3.59 -5.66 11.93
C CYS A 219 -4.42 -4.45 12.38
N PRO A 220 -5.56 -4.65 13.06
CA PRO A 220 -6.41 -3.55 13.47
C PRO A 220 -5.72 -2.70 14.55
N GLU A 221 -5.59 -1.40 14.31
CA GLU A 221 -5.01 -0.43 15.23
C GLU A 221 -6.07 0.61 15.63
N PRO A 222 -6.41 0.75 16.93
CA PRO A 222 -7.39 1.72 17.39
C PRO A 222 -6.97 3.19 17.21
N GLY A 223 -7.94 4.10 17.22
CA GLY A 223 -7.69 5.55 17.14
C GLY A 223 -7.43 6.03 15.72
N GLY A 224 -7.82 5.26 14.73
CA GLY A 224 -7.77 5.65 13.32
C GLY A 224 -8.77 6.75 12.96
N PRO A 225 -8.55 7.44 11.83
CA PRO A 225 -9.54 8.37 11.32
C PRO A 225 -10.78 7.62 10.83
N PRO A 226 -11.97 8.27 10.89
CA PRO A 226 -13.18 7.73 10.27
C PRO A 226 -13.00 7.52 8.76
N VAL A 227 -13.72 6.52 8.20
CA VAL A 227 -13.65 6.18 6.76
C VAL A 227 -13.88 7.40 5.87
N GLU A 228 -14.84 8.24 6.22
CA GLU A 228 -15.16 9.45 5.45
C GLU A 228 -14.02 10.49 5.48
N ALA A 229 -13.23 10.54 6.56
CA ALA A 229 -12.08 11.42 6.64
C ALA A 229 -10.94 10.90 5.74
N VAL A 230 -10.66 9.59 5.78
CA VAL A 230 -9.71 8.96 4.87
C VAL A 230 -10.15 9.17 3.41
N ALA A 231 -11.42 8.94 3.09
CA ALA A 231 -11.97 9.15 1.74
C ALA A 231 -11.76 10.61 1.26
N ARG A 232 -11.93 11.61 2.13
CA ARG A 232 -11.64 13.01 1.76
C ARG A 232 -10.19 13.23 1.41
N VAL A 233 -9.25 12.64 2.16
CA VAL A 233 -7.81 12.71 1.82
C VAL A 233 -7.53 12.03 0.49
N LEU A 234 -8.05 10.82 0.26
CA LEU A 234 -7.86 10.09 -0.99
C LEU A 234 -8.41 10.89 -2.19
N ALA A 235 -9.57 11.50 -2.05
CA ALA A 235 -10.16 12.36 -3.07
C ALA A 235 -9.33 13.65 -3.28
N ALA A 236 -8.77 14.23 -2.23
CA ALA A 236 -7.88 15.40 -2.32
C ALA A 236 -6.59 15.03 -3.07
N LEU A 237 -5.96 13.89 -2.76
CA LEU A 237 -4.80 13.37 -3.47
C LEU A 237 -5.09 13.17 -4.97
N ALA A 238 -6.23 12.56 -5.29
CA ALA A 238 -6.65 12.31 -6.69
C ALA A 238 -6.89 13.61 -7.48
N ARG A 239 -7.32 14.69 -6.81
CA ARG A 239 -7.49 16.01 -7.45
C ARG A 239 -6.19 16.78 -7.56
N HIS A 240 -5.31 16.68 -6.56
CA HIS A 240 -4.10 17.49 -6.46
C HIS A 240 -2.96 16.97 -7.33
N HIS A 241 -2.88 15.67 -7.51
CA HIS A 241 -1.77 14.98 -8.19
C HIS A 241 -2.17 14.29 -9.49
N THR A 242 -1.17 14.04 -10.32
CA THR A 242 -1.29 13.07 -11.41
C THR A 242 -1.08 11.67 -10.83
N VAL A 243 -2.15 11.03 -10.36
CA VAL A 243 -2.04 9.68 -9.80
C VAL A 243 -1.65 8.70 -10.89
N VAL A 244 -0.47 8.08 -10.73
CA VAL A 244 0.09 7.09 -11.66
C VAL A 244 -0.01 5.66 -11.12
N GLY A 245 -0.16 5.49 -9.82
CA GLY A 245 -0.33 4.18 -9.20
C GLY A 245 -1.21 4.24 -7.96
N ILE A 246 -1.96 3.17 -7.75
CA ILE A 246 -2.76 2.94 -6.55
C ILE A 246 -2.54 1.50 -6.12
N GLY A 247 -2.32 1.27 -4.82
CA GLY A 247 -2.38 -0.03 -4.18
C GLY A 247 -3.46 -0.06 -3.12
N VAL A 248 -4.20 -1.16 -2.99
CA VAL A 248 -5.16 -1.40 -1.90
C VAL A 248 -4.86 -2.77 -1.32
N CYS A 249 -4.51 -2.82 -0.04
CA CYS A 249 -4.00 -4.00 0.65
C CYS A 249 -4.67 -4.24 2.01
N GLU A 250 -4.37 -5.38 2.64
CA GLU A 250 -4.72 -5.82 4.00
C GLU A 250 -6.24 -6.01 4.24
N TYR A 251 -7.05 -6.03 3.18
CA TYR A 251 -8.46 -6.32 3.31
C TYR A 251 -8.71 -7.81 3.60
N ALA A 252 -9.34 -8.09 4.74
CA ALA A 252 -9.66 -9.43 5.24
C ALA A 252 -11.18 -9.72 5.18
N PRO A 253 -11.78 -9.98 4.00
CA PRO A 253 -13.24 -10.07 3.80
C PRO A 253 -13.91 -11.23 4.54
N VAL A 254 -13.14 -12.13 5.12
CA VAL A 254 -13.65 -13.24 5.96
C VAL A 254 -14.09 -12.78 7.35
N ILE A 255 -13.69 -11.59 7.77
CA ILE A 255 -14.13 -10.95 9.00
C ILE A 255 -15.46 -10.25 8.73
N GLU A 256 -16.43 -10.42 9.63
CA GLU A 256 -17.75 -9.78 9.52
C GLU A 256 -17.64 -8.25 9.56
N HIS A 257 -18.19 -7.58 8.56
CA HIS A 257 -18.14 -6.12 8.43
C HIS A 257 -19.20 -5.62 7.44
N ASP A 258 -19.41 -4.29 7.39
CA ASP A 258 -20.18 -3.64 6.32
C ASP A 258 -19.27 -3.37 5.10
N PRO A 259 -19.45 -4.08 3.96
CA PRO A 259 -18.60 -3.88 2.78
C PRO A 259 -18.78 -2.50 2.13
N LYS A 260 -19.82 -1.75 2.45
CA LYS A 260 -20.03 -0.38 1.95
C LYS A 260 -18.92 0.56 2.43
N ARG A 261 -18.35 0.32 3.62
CA ARG A 261 -17.24 1.12 4.15
C ARG A 261 -16.02 1.10 3.22
N LEU A 262 -15.67 -0.08 2.70
CA LEU A 262 -14.59 -0.21 1.72
C LEU A 262 -14.93 0.50 0.41
N THR A 263 -16.19 0.41 -0.06
CA THR A 263 -16.63 1.07 -1.29
C THR A 263 -16.49 2.60 -1.21
N VAL A 264 -16.64 3.19 -0.02
CA VAL A 264 -16.40 4.63 0.20
C VAL A 264 -14.94 5.00 -0.15
N LEU A 265 -13.97 4.22 0.31
CA LEU A 265 -12.55 4.43 -0.01
C LEU A 265 -12.26 4.24 -1.50
N LEU A 266 -12.76 3.15 -2.08
CA LEU A 266 -12.56 2.83 -3.50
C LEU A 266 -13.17 3.91 -4.42
N SER A 267 -14.35 4.42 -4.10
CA SER A 267 -14.99 5.48 -4.88
C SER A 267 -14.26 6.82 -4.78
N ALA A 268 -13.68 7.14 -3.61
CA ALA A 268 -12.87 8.34 -3.42
C ALA A 268 -11.62 8.36 -4.31
N LEU A 269 -11.06 7.18 -4.59
CA LEU A 269 -9.96 6.98 -5.54
C LEU A 269 -10.42 6.90 -7.01
N GLY A 270 -11.72 6.99 -7.28
CA GLY A 270 -12.27 6.81 -8.63
C GLY A 270 -12.17 5.38 -9.16
N LEU A 271 -12.09 4.39 -8.28
CA LEU A 271 -11.96 2.97 -8.66
C LEU A 271 -13.31 2.30 -8.93
N CYS A 272 -14.39 2.81 -8.36
CA CYS A 272 -15.75 2.35 -8.59
C CYS A 272 -16.73 3.53 -8.44
N ASP A 273 -17.99 3.31 -8.80
CA ASP A 273 -19.04 4.30 -8.57
C ASP A 273 -19.35 4.43 -7.08
N PRO A 274 -19.75 5.62 -6.62
CA PRO A 274 -20.21 5.82 -5.25
C PRO A 274 -21.39 4.91 -4.90
N VAL A 275 -21.45 4.49 -3.64
CA VAL A 275 -22.66 3.82 -3.12
C VAL A 275 -23.79 4.86 -3.06
N VAL A 276 -24.87 4.58 -3.75
CA VAL A 276 -26.11 5.39 -3.70
C VAL A 276 -26.89 5.01 -2.45
#